data_8fbdec7e1e8d069873da90ab9b6af25f
#
_entry.id   8fbdec7e1e8d069873da90ab9b6af25f
#
_cell.length_a   1.000
_cell.length_b   1.000
_cell.length_c   1.000
_cell.angle_alpha   90.00
_cell.angle_beta   90.00
_cell.angle_gamma   90.00
#
_symmetry.space_group_name_H-M   'P 1'
#
loop_
_entity.id
_entity.type
_entity.pdbx_description
1 polymer ?
#
loop_
_entity_poly.entity_id
_entity_poly.type
_entity_poly.pdbx_seq_one_letter_code
_entity_poly.pdbx_strand_id
1 'polypeptide(L)'
;DAATLMEYTMKRVPAFVNAFAPLNDVIVACGAGAIALGFPVITNQEDVARVPKSLICQKDISKWNATSLEARDIKIKITNIDIPVAFASAFEGEIIRRKDMQVEFDGSRVDCAELVHTCEPSEVEDHKITVVGPEVDDMELDSKNSIAYVVKVAGKNMQPDFEPVIERKFHNYINCIEGVYHTGQRDMQRIRISKDAFAAGFKIKHIGEVLYTQVKNEFDAVVDKCEVTIYTDPAECTRIRHEVAIPIFEKRDDRLNTLTDESVDVYYSCILCQAFSPSHVCVVTPERLGLCGAVSWLDDKSYKRAGSERTLPGN
;
A
#
# COMPACT_ATOMS: atom_id res chain seq x y z
N ASP A 1 4.15 27.31 19.48
CA ASP A 1 5.41 26.90 20.08
C ASP A 1 5.63 25.39 19.91
N ALA A 2 6.80 24.84 20.27
CA ALA A 2 7.12 23.43 20.09
C ALA A 2 6.19 22.50 20.88
N ALA A 3 5.73 22.88 22.05
CA ALA A 3 4.81 22.10 22.89
C ALA A 3 3.43 22.02 22.24
N THR A 4 2.93 23.12 21.69
CA THR A 4 1.64 23.17 20.97
C THR A 4 1.68 22.33 19.70
N LEU A 5 2.77 22.42 18.91
CA LEU A 5 2.97 21.63 17.71
C LEU A 5 3.02 20.14 18.04
N MET A 6 3.68 19.79 19.13
CA MET A 6 3.84 18.42 19.59
C MET A 6 2.53 17.84 20.11
N GLU A 7 1.76 18.57 20.91
CA GLU A 7 0.43 18.16 21.35
C GLU A 7 -0.50 17.93 20.16
N TYR A 8 -0.42 18.79 19.16
CA TYR A 8 -1.18 18.66 17.92
C TYR A 8 -0.79 17.40 17.13
N THR A 9 0.51 17.16 16.99
CA THR A 9 1.03 15.99 16.27
C THR A 9 0.68 14.69 17.00
N MET A 10 0.82 14.64 18.31
CA MET A 10 0.49 13.46 19.12
C MET A 10 -0.99 13.08 19.08
N LYS A 11 -1.88 14.06 18.95
CA LYS A 11 -3.33 13.80 18.84
C LYS A 11 -3.74 13.25 17.47
N ARG A 12 -2.95 13.48 16.42
CA ARG A 12 -3.31 13.16 15.03
C ARG A 12 -2.47 12.08 14.38
N VAL A 13 -1.21 12.00 14.75
CA VAL A 13 -0.29 10.97 14.23
C VAL A 13 0.34 10.30 15.44
N PRO A 14 -0.12 9.08 15.81
CA PRO A 14 0.57 8.31 16.83
C PRO A 14 1.99 8.03 16.36
N ALA A 15 2.96 8.65 17.02
CA ALA A 15 4.37 8.46 16.74
C ALA A 15 5.03 7.70 17.89
N PHE A 16 5.98 6.86 17.57
CA PHE A 16 6.83 6.18 18.54
C PHE A 16 8.27 6.17 18.04
N VAL A 17 9.20 6.05 18.95
CA VAL A 17 10.64 6.00 18.65
C VAL A 17 11.15 4.58 18.84
N ASN A 18 11.82 4.06 17.82
CA ASN A 18 12.51 2.77 17.90
C ASN A 18 13.98 2.98 18.31
N ALA A 19 14.39 2.35 19.40
CA ALA A 19 15.77 2.36 19.89
C ALA A 19 16.29 0.92 20.04
N PHE A 20 17.09 0.46 19.08
CA PHE A 20 17.58 -0.91 19.01
C PHE A 20 19.06 -1.02 19.38
N ALA A 21 19.46 -2.21 19.83
CA ALA A 21 20.86 -2.53 20.14
C ALA A 21 21.76 -2.47 18.88
N PRO A 22 23.05 -2.12 19.05
CA PRO A 22 23.65 -1.73 20.33
C PRO A 22 23.23 -0.31 20.74
N LEU A 23 22.76 -0.15 21.99
CA LEU A 23 22.47 1.14 22.55
C LEU A 23 23.77 1.86 22.89
N ASN A 24 23.91 3.08 22.41
CA ASN A 24 24.97 4.01 22.80
C ASN A 24 24.37 5.24 23.49
N ASP A 25 25.23 6.11 24.04
CA ASP A 25 24.78 7.28 24.79
C ASP A 25 23.90 8.24 23.95
N VAL A 26 24.10 8.29 22.63
CA VAL A 26 23.29 9.11 21.72
C VAL A 26 21.89 8.54 21.60
N ILE A 27 21.78 7.22 21.37
CA ILE A 27 20.48 6.53 21.24
C ILE A 27 19.72 6.64 22.58
N VAL A 28 20.39 6.47 23.70
CA VAL A 28 19.79 6.59 25.03
C VAL A 28 19.30 8.03 25.27
N ALA A 29 20.10 9.04 24.92
CA ALA A 29 19.72 10.44 25.02
C ALA A 29 18.53 10.79 24.14
N CYS A 30 18.50 10.30 22.90
CA CYS A 30 17.34 10.45 21.98
C CYS A 30 16.08 9.78 22.54
N GLY A 31 16.21 8.57 23.09
CA GLY A 31 15.10 7.86 23.74
C GLY A 31 14.57 8.60 24.95
N ALA A 32 15.45 9.10 25.81
CA ALA A 32 15.07 9.91 26.97
C ALA A 32 14.38 11.22 26.56
N GLY A 33 14.90 11.88 25.52
CA GLY A 33 14.26 13.06 24.93
C GLY A 33 12.86 12.78 24.39
N ALA A 34 12.70 11.67 23.64
CA ALA A 34 11.41 11.25 23.13
C ALA A 34 10.40 10.99 24.27
N ILE A 35 10.82 10.33 25.35
CA ILE A 35 9.99 10.07 26.52
C ILE A 35 9.60 11.37 27.22
N ALA A 36 10.55 12.28 27.40
CA ALA A 36 10.28 13.60 27.98
C ALA A 36 9.28 14.41 27.17
N LEU A 37 9.24 14.16 25.86
CA LEU A 37 8.29 14.73 24.92
C LEU A 37 6.96 13.94 24.83
N GLY A 38 6.80 12.86 25.58
CA GLY A 38 5.59 12.05 25.63
C GLY A 38 5.46 10.99 24.52
N PHE A 39 6.53 10.75 23.76
CA PHE A 39 6.53 9.66 22.77
C PHE A 39 6.90 8.32 23.42
N PRO A 40 6.18 7.24 23.12
CA PRO A 40 6.60 5.92 23.55
C PRO A 40 7.88 5.49 22.82
N VAL A 41 8.78 4.84 23.55
CA VAL A 41 10.03 4.29 23.00
C VAL A 41 9.98 2.77 23.04
N ILE A 42 10.29 2.15 21.91
CA ILE A 42 10.32 0.70 21.74
C ILE A 42 11.76 0.26 21.60
N THR A 43 12.14 -0.79 22.30
CA THR A 43 13.49 -1.34 22.25
C THR A 43 13.48 -2.88 22.31
N ASN A 44 14.51 -3.49 21.77
CA ASN A 44 14.78 -4.92 21.89
C ASN A 44 15.64 -5.27 23.13
N GLN A 45 16.00 -4.28 23.97
CA GLN A 45 16.74 -4.51 25.21
C GLN A 45 15.82 -5.01 26.30
N GLU A 46 16.21 -6.11 26.98
CA GLU A 46 15.46 -6.66 28.12
C GLU A 46 15.83 -6.01 29.44
N ASP A 47 17.10 -5.62 29.58
CA ASP A 47 17.61 -4.92 30.75
C ASP A 47 17.73 -3.42 30.47
N VAL A 48 16.78 -2.68 30.97
CA VAL A 48 16.63 -1.24 30.75
C VAL A 48 16.93 -0.44 32.04
N ALA A 49 17.83 -0.92 32.89
CA ALA A 49 18.17 -0.24 34.13
C ALA A 49 18.61 1.23 33.95
N ARG A 50 18.99 1.63 32.74
CA ARG A 50 19.34 2.99 32.36
C ARG A 50 18.20 3.81 31.73
N VAL A 51 17.03 3.21 31.52
CA VAL A 51 15.97 3.85 30.74
C VAL A 51 14.70 4.01 31.59
N PRO A 52 13.98 5.14 31.46
CA PRO A 52 12.79 5.40 32.23
C PRO A 52 11.71 4.32 32.09
N LYS A 53 10.85 4.20 33.13
CA LYS A 53 9.77 3.18 33.21
C LYS A 53 8.76 3.14 32.07
N SER A 54 8.79 4.12 31.17
CA SER A 54 7.93 4.19 29.97
C SER A 54 8.49 3.45 28.74
N LEU A 55 9.64 2.78 28.87
CA LEU A 55 10.21 2.02 27.77
C LEU A 55 9.50 0.69 27.60
N ILE A 56 9.14 0.39 26.35
CA ILE A 56 8.43 -0.84 25.98
C ILE A 56 9.39 -1.79 25.27
N CYS A 57 9.54 -2.99 25.81
CA CYS A 57 10.33 -4.04 25.19
C CYS A 57 9.64 -4.58 23.93
N GLN A 58 10.41 -4.98 22.92
CA GLN A 58 9.85 -5.50 21.65
C GLN A 58 8.89 -6.66 21.87
N LYS A 59 9.14 -7.55 22.79
CA LYS A 59 8.24 -8.65 23.15
C LYS A 59 6.86 -8.19 23.70
N ASP A 60 6.79 -6.96 24.19
CA ASP A 60 5.56 -6.38 24.74
C ASP A 60 4.79 -5.54 23.70
N ILE A 61 5.34 -5.37 22.47
CA ILE A 61 4.73 -4.52 21.43
C ILE A 61 3.30 -4.96 21.12
N SER A 62 3.06 -6.27 20.95
CA SER A 62 1.73 -6.78 20.65
C SER A 62 0.73 -6.49 21.78
N LYS A 63 1.18 -6.64 23.03
CA LYS A 63 0.37 -6.34 24.20
C LYS A 63 0.13 -4.85 24.36
N TRP A 64 1.16 -4.05 24.14
CA TRP A 64 1.04 -2.59 24.20
C TRP A 64 0.13 -2.06 23.07
N ASN A 65 0.27 -2.56 21.85
CA ASN A 65 -0.61 -2.22 20.73
C ASN A 65 -2.06 -2.57 21.06
N ALA A 66 -2.34 -3.77 21.54
CA ALA A 66 -3.69 -4.16 21.93
C ALA A 66 -4.26 -3.21 23.01
N THR A 67 -3.51 -2.97 24.08
CA THR A 67 -3.98 -2.15 25.21
C THR A 67 -4.10 -0.66 24.87
N SER A 68 -3.09 -0.09 24.17
CA SER A 68 -3.08 1.35 23.84
C SER A 68 -4.08 1.71 22.75
N LEU A 69 -4.37 0.78 21.86
CA LEU A 69 -5.23 1.02 20.74
C LEU A 69 -6.69 0.73 21.08
N GLU A 70 -6.94 -0.27 21.91
CA GLU A 70 -8.26 -0.48 22.54
C GLU A 70 -8.67 0.74 23.38
N ALA A 71 -7.74 1.30 24.17
CA ALA A 71 -8.00 2.50 24.96
C ALA A 71 -8.31 3.76 24.10
N ARG A 72 -7.97 3.74 22.81
CA ARG A 72 -8.26 4.80 21.84
C ARG A 72 -9.34 4.42 20.83
N ASP A 73 -10.04 3.31 21.06
CA ASP A 73 -11.03 2.73 20.15
C ASP A 73 -10.46 2.47 18.72
N ILE A 74 -9.15 2.20 18.65
CA ILE A 74 -8.48 1.86 17.40
C ILE A 74 -8.40 0.34 17.29
N LYS A 75 -9.13 -0.22 16.34
CA LYS A 75 -9.06 -1.65 16.03
C LYS A 75 -7.85 -1.92 15.13
N ILE A 76 -6.94 -2.79 15.58
CA ILE A 76 -5.86 -3.30 14.75
C ILE A 76 -6.17 -4.72 14.33
N LYS A 77 -6.15 -4.96 13.03
CA LYS A 77 -6.12 -6.28 12.45
C LYS A 77 -4.68 -6.57 12.00
N ILE A 78 -4.02 -7.51 12.67
CA ILE A 78 -2.72 -8.00 12.21
C ILE A 78 -3.00 -9.17 11.28
N THR A 79 -2.60 -9.04 10.04
CA THR A 79 -2.68 -10.13 9.06
C THR A 79 -1.25 -10.51 8.67
N ASN A 80 -0.90 -11.76 8.89
CA ASN A 80 0.35 -12.31 8.39
C ASN A 80 0.20 -12.62 6.90
N ILE A 81 1.19 -12.24 6.11
CA ILE A 81 1.31 -12.60 4.70
C ILE A 81 2.39 -13.68 4.64
N ASP A 82 2.06 -14.85 4.08
CA ASP A 82 2.98 -15.97 3.95
C ASP A 82 3.91 -15.77 2.74
N ILE A 83 4.94 -14.96 2.95
CA ILE A 83 5.98 -14.67 1.96
C ILE A 83 7.37 -14.81 2.60
N PRO A 84 8.41 -15.18 1.83
CA PRO A 84 9.74 -15.50 2.37
C PRO A 84 10.62 -14.28 2.71
N VAL A 85 10.14 -13.07 2.46
CA VAL A 85 10.82 -11.79 2.73
C VAL A 85 9.98 -10.93 3.66
N ALA A 86 10.58 -9.93 4.29
CA ALA A 86 9.83 -9.04 5.17
C ALA A 86 8.82 -8.19 4.40
N PHE A 87 7.74 -7.83 5.07
CA PHE A 87 6.70 -6.93 4.57
C PHE A 87 6.49 -5.79 5.56
N ALA A 88 6.85 -4.57 5.17
CA ALA A 88 6.68 -3.39 6.02
C ALA A 88 6.78 -2.10 5.20
N SER A 89 6.09 -1.05 5.62
CA SER A 89 6.18 0.29 5.01
C SER A 89 7.59 0.89 5.01
N ALA A 90 8.52 0.35 5.81
CA ALA A 90 9.91 0.77 5.82
C ALA A 90 10.65 0.48 4.50
N PHE A 91 10.12 -0.41 3.68
CA PHE A 91 10.70 -0.75 2.37
C PHE A 91 10.13 0.09 1.23
N GLU A 92 9.08 0.85 1.48
CA GLU A 92 8.46 1.72 0.48
C GLU A 92 9.49 2.70 -0.10
N GLY A 93 9.58 2.74 -1.42
CA GLY A 93 10.53 3.60 -2.13
C GLY A 93 11.96 3.04 -2.22
N GLU A 94 12.20 1.80 -1.78
CA GLU A 94 13.48 1.13 -2.00
C GLU A 94 13.76 0.97 -3.50
N ILE A 95 14.94 1.46 -3.94
CA ILE A 95 15.31 1.39 -5.36
C ILE A 95 16.33 0.27 -5.56
N ILE A 96 15.90 -0.78 -6.26
CA ILE A 96 16.78 -1.88 -6.66
C ILE A 96 17.58 -1.45 -7.88
N ARG A 97 18.91 -1.37 -7.72
CA ARG A 97 19.83 -1.05 -8.81
C ARG A 97 19.96 -2.24 -9.76
N ARG A 98 20.31 -1.96 -11.02
CA ARG A 98 20.47 -3.01 -12.04
C ARG A 98 21.41 -4.14 -11.64
N LYS A 99 22.52 -3.83 -10.97
CA LYS A 99 23.50 -4.84 -10.49
C LYS A 99 22.93 -5.78 -9.42
N ASP A 100 21.92 -5.32 -8.67
CA ASP A 100 21.29 -6.02 -7.55
C ASP A 100 19.98 -6.70 -7.98
N MET A 101 19.59 -6.53 -9.24
CA MET A 101 18.34 -7.00 -9.82
C MET A 101 18.48 -8.45 -10.31
N GLN A 102 17.49 -9.28 -10.02
CA GLN A 102 17.33 -10.61 -10.59
C GLN A 102 16.58 -10.54 -11.92
N VAL A 103 15.39 -9.96 -11.91
CA VAL A 103 14.53 -9.76 -13.09
C VAL A 103 13.86 -8.39 -13.07
N GLU A 104 13.48 -7.91 -14.24
CA GLU A 104 12.70 -6.68 -14.43
C GLU A 104 11.48 -6.96 -15.31
N PHE A 105 10.35 -6.39 -14.91
CA PHE A 105 9.14 -6.26 -15.72
C PHE A 105 9.00 -4.78 -16.08
N ASP A 106 8.93 -4.43 -17.36
CA ASP A 106 9.02 -3.03 -17.80
C ASP A 106 8.02 -2.72 -18.92
N GLY A 107 6.85 -2.19 -18.55
CA GLY A 107 5.76 -1.85 -19.45
C GLY A 107 6.10 -0.85 -20.54
N SER A 108 7.22 -0.12 -20.43
CA SER A 108 7.71 0.76 -21.50
C SER A 108 8.39 0.01 -22.65
N ARG A 109 8.64 -1.28 -22.48
CA ARG A 109 9.43 -2.09 -23.44
C ARG A 109 8.80 -3.42 -23.82
N VAL A 110 7.99 -3.97 -22.93
CA VAL A 110 7.26 -5.23 -23.13
C VAL A 110 5.83 -5.02 -22.63
N ASP A 111 4.92 -5.90 -23.02
CA ASP A 111 3.52 -5.76 -22.61
C ASP A 111 3.34 -6.07 -21.13
N CYS A 112 2.82 -5.09 -20.39
CA CYS A 112 2.45 -5.17 -19.00
C CYS A 112 1.04 -4.62 -18.80
N ALA A 113 0.35 -5.07 -17.75
CA ALA A 113 -0.94 -4.50 -17.36
C ALA A 113 -1.21 -4.71 -15.87
N GLU A 114 -1.86 -3.72 -15.24
CA GLU A 114 -2.46 -3.81 -13.91
C GLU A 114 -3.94 -3.51 -14.04
N LEU A 115 -4.78 -4.47 -13.71
CA LEU A 115 -6.23 -4.34 -13.88
C LEU A 115 -6.95 -4.84 -12.64
N VAL A 116 -7.80 -4.00 -12.07
CA VAL A 116 -8.86 -4.43 -11.15
C VAL A 116 -10.17 -4.47 -11.91
N HIS A 117 -10.93 -5.53 -11.73
CA HIS A 117 -12.23 -5.69 -12.36
C HIS A 117 -13.29 -6.11 -11.35
N THR A 118 -14.37 -5.34 -11.28
CA THR A 118 -15.55 -5.67 -10.50
C THR A 118 -16.38 -6.71 -11.22
N CYS A 119 -16.60 -7.85 -10.58
CA CYS A 119 -17.34 -8.97 -11.12
C CYS A 119 -18.52 -9.34 -10.23
N GLU A 120 -19.42 -10.17 -10.75
CA GLU A 120 -20.46 -10.78 -9.94
C GLU A 120 -19.84 -11.78 -8.92
N PRO A 121 -20.41 -11.92 -7.71
CA PRO A 121 -19.86 -12.81 -6.68
C PRO A 121 -19.70 -14.27 -7.09
N SER A 122 -20.47 -14.74 -8.09
CA SER A 122 -20.36 -16.08 -8.67
C SER A 122 -19.16 -16.26 -9.58
N GLU A 123 -18.58 -15.19 -10.09
CA GLU A 123 -17.44 -15.17 -11.01
C GLU A 123 -16.09 -15.03 -10.30
N VAL A 124 -16.11 -14.85 -8.99
CA VAL A 124 -14.91 -14.64 -8.17
C VAL A 124 -14.76 -15.78 -7.16
N GLU A 125 -13.64 -16.49 -7.25
CA GLU A 125 -13.23 -17.49 -6.28
C GLU A 125 -12.31 -16.84 -5.25
N ASP A 126 -12.84 -16.63 -4.03
CA ASP A 126 -12.10 -15.93 -2.99
C ASP A 126 -10.79 -16.63 -2.60
N HIS A 127 -9.72 -15.87 -2.47
CA HIS A 127 -8.35 -16.33 -2.16
C HIS A 127 -7.73 -17.25 -3.23
N LYS A 128 -8.24 -17.23 -4.45
CA LYS A 128 -7.58 -17.94 -5.55
C LYS A 128 -6.47 -17.06 -6.14
N ILE A 129 -5.25 -17.58 -6.11
CA ILE A 129 -4.08 -16.95 -6.70
C ILE A 129 -3.52 -17.89 -7.75
N THR A 130 -3.48 -17.41 -8.99
CA THR A 130 -3.02 -18.17 -10.15
C THR A 130 -1.88 -17.44 -10.84
N VAL A 131 -0.81 -18.16 -11.18
CA VAL A 131 0.25 -17.67 -12.06
C VAL A 131 0.17 -18.44 -13.37
N VAL A 132 0.12 -17.71 -14.49
CA VAL A 132 0.04 -18.27 -15.86
C VAL A 132 1.31 -17.85 -16.61
N GLY A 133 2.21 -18.77 -16.79
CA GLY A 133 3.51 -18.55 -17.43
C GLY A 133 4.69 -18.85 -16.50
N PRO A 134 5.92 -18.45 -16.88
CA PRO A 134 7.13 -18.75 -16.13
C PRO A 134 7.16 -18.03 -14.78
N GLU A 135 7.71 -18.68 -13.78
CA GLU A 135 8.12 -18.09 -12.48
C GLU A 135 9.50 -17.45 -12.59
N VAL A 136 9.91 -16.71 -11.53
CA VAL A 136 11.23 -16.04 -11.49
C VAL A 136 12.37 -17.02 -11.71
N ASP A 137 12.22 -18.27 -11.22
CA ASP A 137 13.22 -19.33 -11.36
C ASP A 137 13.47 -19.73 -12.83
N ASP A 138 12.48 -19.51 -13.70
CA ASP A 138 12.51 -19.87 -15.11
C ASP A 138 12.94 -18.69 -16.01
N MET A 139 13.20 -17.52 -15.42
CA MET A 139 13.58 -16.31 -16.14
C MET A 139 15.09 -16.12 -16.13
N GLU A 140 15.62 -15.60 -17.24
CA GLU A 140 17.05 -15.29 -17.32
C GLU A 140 17.43 -14.12 -16.40
N LEU A 141 18.62 -14.20 -15.84
CA LEU A 141 19.18 -13.12 -15.01
C LEU A 141 19.25 -11.79 -15.77
N ASP A 142 18.88 -10.68 -15.14
CA ASP A 142 18.87 -9.33 -15.72
C ASP A 142 17.96 -9.21 -16.97
N SER A 143 17.03 -10.15 -17.15
CA SER A 143 16.08 -10.14 -18.26
C SER A 143 14.93 -9.15 -18.05
N LYS A 144 14.27 -8.79 -19.17
CA LYS A 144 13.06 -7.97 -19.19
C LYS A 144 11.90 -8.84 -19.60
N ASN A 145 10.92 -8.90 -18.71
CA ASN A 145 9.81 -9.82 -18.83
C ASN A 145 8.48 -9.05 -18.84
N SER A 146 7.48 -9.65 -19.46
CA SER A 146 6.10 -9.20 -19.43
C SER A 146 5.44 -9.62 -18.11
N ILE A 147 4.53 -8.81 -17.60
CA ILE A 147 3.68 -9.17 -16.47
C ILE A 147 2.33 -8.47 -16.57
N ALA A 148 1.26 -9.22 -16.33
CA ALA A 148 -0.06 -8.63 -16.19
C ALA A 148 -0.76 -9.17 -14.94
N TYR A 149 -1.36 -8.27 -14.16
CA TYR A 149 -2.20 -8.63 -13.01
C TYR A 149 -3.65 -8.38 -13.38
N VAL A 150 -4.50 -9.37 -13.16
CA VAL A 150 -5.95 -9.22 -13.20
C VAL A 150 -6.48 -9.58 -11.82
N VAL A 151 -6.93 -8.58 -11.09
CA VAL A 151 -7.52 -8.73 -9.77
C VAL A 151 -9.03 -8.58 -9.90
N LYS A 152 -9.76 -9.68 -9.77
CA LYS A 152 -11.20 -9.68 -9.74
C LYS A 152 -11.69 -9.48 -8.32
N VAL A 153 -12.61 -8.54 -8.16
CA VAL A 153 -13.20 -8.22 -6.86
C VAL A 153 -14.73 -8.26 -6.93
N ALA A 154 -15.35 -8.74 -5.87
CA ALA A 154 -16.79 -8.74 -5.72
C ALA A 154 -17.19 -8.38 -4.29
N GLY A 155 -18.33 -7.72 -4.13
CA GLY A 155 -18.87 -7.36 -2.82
C GLY A 155 -20.18 -6.60 -2.93
N LYS A 156 -20.88 -6.46 -1.82
CA LYS A 156 -22.26 -5.92 -1.79
C LYS A 156 -22.40 -4.49 -2.29
N ASN A 157 -21.39 -3.66 -2.06
CA ASN A 157 -21.40 -2.24 -2.42
C ASN A 157 -20.32 -1.92 -3.46
N MET A 158 -19.78 -2.95 -4.12
CA MET A 158 -18.77 -2.78 -5.16
C MET A 158 -19.32 -1.98 -6.34
N GLN A 159 -18.55 -1.05 -6.80
CA GLN A 159 -18.87 -0.22 -7.96
C GLN A 159 -17.63 -0.03 -8.83
N PRO A 160 -17.78 0.18 -10.14
CA PRO A 160 -16.64 0.41 -11.05
C PRO A 160 -15.70 1.56 -10.62
N ASP A 161 -16.20 2.52 -9.83
CA ASP A 161 -15.39 3.63 -9.30
C ASP A 161 -14.28 3.14 -8.35
N PHE A 162 -14.42 1.97 -7.71
CA PHE A 162 -13.41 1.39 -6.85
C PHE A 162 -12.24 0.76 -7.62
N GLU A 163 -12.45 0.35 -8.86
CA GLU A 163 -11.41 -0.32 -9.65
C GLU A 163 -10.13 0.49 -9.75
N PRO A 164 -10.13 1.75 -10.25
CA PRO A 164 -8.91 2.55 -10.33
C PRO A 164 -8.34 2.93 -8.97
N VAL A 165 -9.16 3.01 -7.93
CA VAL A 165 -8.70 3.30 -6.56
C VAL A 165 -7.88 2.14 -6.01
N ILE A 166 -8.36 0.91 -6.18
CA ILE A 166 -7.65 -0.30 -5.76
C ILE A 166 -6.37 -0.48 -6.58
N GLU A 167 -6.42 -0.26 -7.91
CA GLU A 167 -5.23 -0.36 -8.77
C GLU A 167 -4.09 0.56 -8.29
N ARG A 168 -4.38 1.81 -7.95
CA ARG A 168 -3.37 2.76 -7.45
C ARG A 168 -2.73 2.33 -6.14
N LYS A 169 -3.38 1.45 -5.36
CA LYS A 169 -2.81 0.89 -4.13
C LYS A 169 -1.76 -0.19 -4.39
N PHE A 170 -1.76 -0.82 -5.56
CA PHE A 170 -0.77 -1.84 -5.90
C PHE A 170 0.66 -1.32 -5.77
N HIS A 171 0.89 -0.07 -6.19
CA HIS A 171 2.17 0.60 -5.98
C HIS A 171 2.61 0.56 -4.50
N ASN A 172 1.72 0.97 -3.58
CA ASN A 172 2.04 0.98 -2.16
C ASN A 172 2.23 -0.43 -1.62
N TYR A 173 1.37 -1.38 -1.99
CA TYR A 173 1.43 -2.75 -1.50
C TYR A 173 2.70 -3.46 -1.92
N ILE A 174 3.06 -3.37 -3.19
CA ILE A 174 4.24 -4.04 -3.74
C ILE A 174 5.53 -3.42 -3.19
N ASN A 175 5.60 -2.10 -3.02
CA ASN A 175 6.76 -1.42 -2.44
C ASN A 175 6.98 -1.69 -0.94
N CYS A 176 6.02 -2.29 -0.24
CA CYS A 176 6.20 -2.76 1.13
C CYS A 176 6.87 -4.14 1.22
N ILE A 177 7.17 -4.79 0.10
CA ILE A 177 7.87 -6.09 0.04
C ILE A 177 9.37 -5.83 0.00
N GLU A 178 10.12 -6.39 0.97
CA GLU A 178 11.57 -6.32 0.96
C GLU A 178 12.16 -6.92 -0.31
N GLY A 179 13.02 -6.14 -0.99
CA GLY A 179 13.67 -6.57 -2.22
C GLY A 179 12.77 -6.60 -3.45
N VAL A 180 11.61 -5.94 -3.42
CA VAL A 180 10.75 -5.72 -4.58
C VAL A 180 10.49 -4.23 -4.75
N TYR A 181 10.69 -3.72 -5.96
CA TYR A 181 10.45 -2.33 -6.33
C TYR A 181 9.38 -2.25 -7.41
N HIS A 182 8.41 -1.38 -7.21
CA HIS A 182 7.34 -1.10 -8.17
C HIS A 182 7.23 0.41 -8.42
N THR A 183 7.06 0.79 -9.67
CA THR A 183 6.76 2.16 -10.08
C THR A 183 5.88 2.16 -11.32
N GLY A 184 5.16 3.27 -11.53
CA GLY A 184 4.18 3.37 -12.61
C GLY A 184 2.84 2.77 -12.23
N GLN A 185 1.97 2.63 -13.22
CA GLN A 185 0.62 2.09 -13.08
C GLN A 185 0.08 1.63 -14.44
N ARG A 186 -1.00 0.84 -14.41
CA ARG A 186 -1.68 0.35 -15.61
C ARG A 186 -0.71 -0.44 -16.51
N ASP A 187 -0.55 -0.03 -17.76
CA ASP A 187 0.33 -0.66 -18.77
C ASP A 187 1.75 -0.08 -18.81
N MET A 188 2.02 0.96 -18.01
CA MET A 188 3.32 1.63 -17.91
C MET A 188 4.05 1.35 -16.60
N GLN A 189 3.71 0.25 -15.97
CA GLN A 189 4.36 -0.19 -14.74
C GLN A 189 5.77 -0.73 -14.96
N ARG A 190 6.58 -0.66 -13.91
CA ARG A 190 7.88 -1.33 -13.83
C ARG A 190 8.04 -1.98 -12.46
N ILE A 191 8.43 -3.26 -12.48
CA ILE A 191 8.70 -4.01 -11.26
C ILE A 191 10.10 -4.59 -11.37
N ARG A 192 10.83 -4.57 -10.26
CA ARG A 192 12.11 -5.24 -10.11
C ARG A 192 12.08 -6.14 -8.89
N ILE A 193 12.62 -7.34 -9.04
CA ILE A 193 12.87 -8.27 -7.95
C ILE A 193 14.39 -8.36 -7.77
N SER A 194 14.85 -8.19 -6.54
CA SER A 194 16.27 -8.25 -6.20
C SER A 194 16.80 -9.69 -6.17
N LYS A 195 18.12 -9.84 -6.30
CA LYS A 195 18.81 -11.11 -6.11
C LYS A 195 18.64 -11.66 -4.69
N ASP A 196 18.56 -10.77 -3.70
CA ASP A 196 18.40 -11.17 -2.30
C ASP A 196 16.99 -11.73 -2.05
N ALA A 197 15.94 -11.07 -2.57
CA ALA A 197 14.58 -11.59 -2.49
C ALA A 197 14.44 -12.93 -3.22
N PHE A 198 15.03 -13.05 -4.42
CA PHE A 198 15.07 -14.32 -5.15
C PHE A 198 15.77 -15.41 -4.36
N ALA A 199 16.96 -15.13 -3.80
CA ALA A 199 17.70 -16.09 -2.97
C ALA A 199 16.94 -16.50 -1.71
N ALA A 200 16.10 -15.63 -1.16
CA ALA A 200 15.20 -15.95 -0.06
C ALA A 200 13.99 -16.83 -0.48
N GLY A 201 13.83 -17.10 -1.78
CA GLY A 201 12.74 -17.92 -2.32
C GLY A 201 11.50 -17.13 -2.75
N PHE A 202 11.63 -15.81 -2.96
CA PHE A 202 10.52 -14.99 -3.44
C PHE A 202 10.12 -15.37 -4.87
N LYS A 203 8.82 -15.49 -5.10
CA LYS A 203 8.20 -15.89 -6.38
C LYS A 203 7.09 -14.92 -6.78
N ILE A 204 6.71 -14.95 -8.05
CA ILE A 204 5.61 -14.13 -8.59
C ILE A 204 4.31 -14.33 -7.81
N LYS A 205 4.00 -15.56 -7.43
CA LYS A 205 2.80 -15.87 -6.64
C LYS A 205 2.71 -15.06 -5.33
N HIS A 206 3.85 -14.70 -4.72
CA HIS A 206 3.88 -13.94 -3.47
C HIS A 206 3.42 -12.49 -3.66
N ILE A 207 3.58 -11.91 -4.86
CA ILE A 207 2.94 -10.64 -5.20
C ILE A 207 1.41 -10.81 -5.14
N GLY A 208 0.89 -11.92 -5.65
CA GLY A 208 -0.54 -12.25 -5.58
C GLY A 208 -1.06 -12.34 -4.14
N GLU A 209 -0.31 -13.00 -3.25
CA GLU A 209 -0.65 -13.07 -1.81
C GLU A 209 -0.71 -11.69 -1.16
N VAL A 210 0.25 -10.83 -1.48
CA VAL A 210 0.27 -9.45 -0.99
C VAL A 210 -0.91 -8.65 -1.53
N LEU A 211 -1.18 -8.71 -2.83
CA LEU A 211 -2.31 -8.00 -3.44
C LEU A 211 -3.64 -8.46 -2.85
N TYR A 212 -3.88 -9.77 -2.77
CA TYR A 212 -5.07 -10.33 -2.15
C TYR A 212 -5.25 -9.83 -0.71
N THR A 213 -4.23 -10.02 0.10
CA THR A 213 -4.30 -9.71 1.53
C THR A 213 -4.53 -8.23 1.78
N GLN A 214 -3.81 -7.36 1.05
CA GLN A 214 -3.92 -5.91 1.24
C GLN A 214 -5.26 -5.37 0.72
N VAL A 215 -5.74 -5.84 -0.43
CA VAL A 215 -7.06 -5.46 -0.95
C VAL A 215 -8.17 -5.86 0.05
N LYS A 216 -8.14 -7.09 0.56
CA LYS A 216 -9.11 -7.56 1.55
C LYS A 216 -9.02 -6.80 2.88
N ASN A 217 -7.83 -6.35 3.28
CA ASN A 217 -7.65 -5.60 4.52
C ASN A 217 -8.08 -4.14 4.40
N GLU A 218 -7.71 -3.48 3.31
CA GLU A 218 -7.97 -2.06 3.16
C GLU A 218 -9.42 -1.78 2.73
N PHE A 219 -10.00 -2.68 1.95
CA PHE A 219 -11.37 -2.53 1.41
C PHE A 219 -12.36 -3.56 1.97
N ASP A 220 -12.15 -4.04 3.20
CA ASP A 220 -12.97 -5.06 3.86
C ASP A 220 -14.46 -4.68 3.96
N ALA A 221 -14.77 -3.39 3.99
CA ALA A 221 -16.15 -2.88 4.00
C ALA A 221 -16.91 -3.08 2.67
N VAL A 222 -16.19 -3.29 1.55
CA VAL A 222 -16.79 -3.37 0.20
C VAL A 222 -16.35 -4.58 -0.60
N VAL A 223 -15.19 -5.19 -0.30
CA VAL A 223 -14.66 -6.36 -1.00
C VAL A 223 -14.91 -7.62 -0.18
N ASP A 224 -15.95 -8.37 -0.55
CA ASP A 224 -16.25 -9.67 0.06
C ASP A 224 -15.37 -10.79 -0.49
N LYS A 225 -15.06 -10.76 -1.80
CA LYS A 225 -14.23 -11.74 -2.50
C LYS A 225 -13.17 -11.07 -3.36
N CYS A 226 -12.00 -11.69 -3.43
CA CYS A 226 -10.89 -11.25 -4.27
C CYS A 226 -10.17 -12.46 -4.86
N GLU A 227 -9.96 -12.44 -6.18
CA GLU A 227 -9.19 -13.44 -6.93
C GLU A 227 -8.08 -12.72 -7.69
N VAL A 228 -6.86 -13.27 -7.67
CA VAL A 228 -5.71 -12.68 -8.32
C VAL A 228 -5.16 -13.63 -9.36
N THR A 229 -5.09 -13.20 -10.61
CA THR A 229 -4.38 -13.93 -11.67
C THR A 229 -3.22 -13.08 -12.17
N ILE A 230 -2.04 -13.66 -12.18
CA ILE A 230 -0.81 -13.04 -12.68
C ILE A 230 -0.37 -13.78 -13.93
N TYR A 231 -0.20 -13.06 -15.00
CA TYR A 231 0.29 -13.57 -16.28
C TYR A 231 1.74 -13.14 -16.46
N THR A 232 2.61 -14.07 -16.78
CA THR A 232 4.02 -13.84 -17.12
C THR A 232 4.38 -14.42 -18.48
N ASP A 233 3.45 -15.17 -19.11
CA ASP A 233 3.55 -15.56 -20.49
C ASP A 233 3.40 -14.34 -21.41
N PRO A 234 4.36 -14.06 -22.33
CA PRO A 234 4.32 -12.84 -23.15
C PRO A 234 3.09 -12.73 -24.05
N ALA A 235 2.59 -13.85 -24.59
CA ALA A 235 1.41 -13.84 -25.46
C ALA A 235 0.15 -13.52 -24.67
N GLU A 236 0.01 -14.11 -23.48
CA GLU A 236 -1.09 -13.79 -22.58
C GLU A 236 -1.01 -12.35 -22.07
N CYS A 237 0.17 -11.83 -21.72
CA CYS A 237 0.34 -10.44 -21.34
C CYS A 237 -0.08 -9.48 -22.46
N THR A 238 0.30 -9.77 -23.70
CA THR A 238 -0.13 -9.01 -24.88
C THR A 238 -1.64 -9.03 -25.04
N ARG A 239 -2.25 -10.20 -24.94
CA ARG A 239 -3.71 -10.36 -25.00
C ARG A 239 -4.42 -9.58 -23.88
N ILE A 240 -3.99 -9.76 -22.64
CA ILE A 240 -4.58 -9.07 -21.49
C ILE A 240 -4.44 -7.55 -21.62
N ARG A 241 -3.28 -7.05 -22.03
CA ARG A 241 -3.05 -5.62 -22.22
C ARG A 241 -3.97 -5.03 -23.26
N HIS A 242 -3.98 -5.60 -24.47
CA HIS A 242 -4.63 -4.98 -25.63
C HIS A 242 -6.12 -5.28 -25.75
N GLU A 243 -6.54 -6.51 -25.38
CA GLU A 243 -7.93 -6.92 -25.57
C GLU A 243 -8.79 -6.71 -24.32
N VAL A 244 -8.16 -6.59 -23.13
CA VAL A 244 -8.91 -6.48 -21.87
C VAL A 244 -8.62 -5.16 -21.17
N ALA A 245 -7.36 -4.84 -20.86
CA ALA A 245 -7.02 -3.74 -19.97
C ALA A 245 -7.19 -2.37 -20.64
N ILE A 246 -6.61 -2.17 -21.84
CA ILE A 246 -6.68 -0.88 -22.55
C ILE A 246 -8.14 -0.46 -22.81
N PRO A 247 -9.04 -1.30 -23.32
CA PRO A 247 -10.44 -0.90 -23.50
C PRO A 247 -11.14 -0.49 -22.20
N ILE A 248 -10.80 -1.13 -21.09
CA ILE A 248 -11.36 -0.76 -19.79
C ILE A 248 -10.78 0.59 -19.32
N PHE A 249 -9.49 0.82 -19.49
CA PHE A 249 -8.84 2.08 -19.14
C PHE A 249 -9.42 3.25 -19.95
N GLU A 250 -9.57 3.09 -21.26
CA GLU A 250 -10.17 4.09 -22.15
C GLU A 250 -11.60 4.42 -21.71
N LYS A 251 -12.42 3.41 -21.45
CA LYS A 251 -13.80 3.61 -20.97
C LYS A 251 -13.85 4.36 -19.62
N ARG A 252 -12.91 4.10 -18.73
CA ARG A 252 -12.82 4.81 -17.44
C ARG A 252 -12.37 6.25 -17.63
N ASP A 253 -11.37 6.46 -18.47
CA ASP A 253 -10.83 7.79 -18.77
C ASP A 253 -11.89 8.65 -19.48
N ASP A 254 -12.62 8.11 -20.44
CA ASP A 254 -13.74 8.79 -21.10
C ASP A 254 -14.82 9.22 -20.09
N ARG A 255 -15.17 8.33 -19.16
CA ARG A 255 -16.13 8.66 -18.11
C ARG A 255 -15.63 9.78 -17.20
N LEU A 256 -14.35 9.75 -16.81
CA LEU A 256 -13.75 10.80 -15.98
C LEU A 256 -13.69 12.13 -16.72
N ASN A 257 -13.34 12.13 -17.99
CA ASN A 257 -13.28 13.34 -18.83
C ASN A 257 -14.63 14.01 -19.03
N THR A 258 -15.75 13.31 -18.77
CA THR A 258 -17.08 13.89 -18.79
C THR A 258 -17.51 14.53 -17.47
N LEU A 259 -16.77 14.33 -16.39
CA LEU A 259 -17.07 14.91 -15.08
C LEU A 259 -16.37 16.26 -14.95
N THR A 260 -17.15 17.29 -14.65
CA THR A 260 -16.66 18.64 -14.32
C THR A 260 -17.07 19.02 -12.91
N ASP A 261 -16.50 20.10 -12.37
CA ASP A 261 -16.87 20.64 -11.06
C ASP A 261 -18.36 20.95 -10.97
N GLU A 262 -18.96 21.41 -12.08
CA GLU A 262 -20.41 21.74 -12.17
C GLU A 262 -21.30 20.50 -12.26
N SER A 263 -20.76 19.35 -12.64
CA SER A 263 -21.53 18.12 -12.79
C SER A 263 -21.70 17.33 -11.49
N VAL A 264 -21.11 17.81 -10.39
CA VAL A 264 -21.16 17.17 -9.08
C VAL A 264 -21.56 18.16 -7.99
N ASP A 265 -22.35 17.67 -7.02
CA ASP A 265 -22.82 18.49 -5.88
C ASP A 265 -21.87 18.42 -4.68
N VAL A 266 -20.86 17.56 -4.73
CA VAL A 266 -19.99 17.25 -3.58
C VAL A 266 -18.54 17.40 -3.98
N TYR A 267 -17.80 18.19 -3.22
CA TYR A 267 -16.34 18.21 -3.24
C TYR A 267 -15.79 17.64 -1.92
N TYR A 268 -14.53 17.32 -1.91
CA TYR A 268 -13.86 16.80 -0.72
C TYR A 268 -12.69 17.70 -0.30
N SER A 269 -12.32 17.61 0.96
CA SER A 269 -11.12 18.27 1.48
C SER A 269 -10.14 17.21 2.00
N CYS A 270 -8.89 17.27 1.54
CA CYS A 270 -7.83 16.37 2.00
C CYS A 270 -6.91 17.10 2.99
N ILE A 271 -6.73 16.50 4.17
CA ILE A 271 -5.86 17.01 5.24
C ILE A 271 -4.67 16.07 5.56
N LEU A 272 -4.40 15.10 4.71
CA LEU A 272 -3.34 14.11 4.94
C LEU A 272 -1.96 14.74 5.22
N CYS A 273 -1.69 15.91 4.59
CA CYS A 273 -0.44 16.63 4.81
C CYS A 273 -0.37 17.44 6.10
N GLN A 274 -1.42 17.51 6.92
CA GLN A 274 -1.42 18.34 8.14
C GLN A 274 -0.36 17.92 9.17
N ALA A 275 0.17 16.69 9.08
CA ALA A 275 1.31 16.29 9.91
C ALA A 275 2.58 17.08 9.59
N PHE A 276 2.75 17.53 8.33
CA PHE A 276 3.91 18.29 7.85
C PHE A 276 3.61 19.78 7.71
N SER A 277 2.36 20.13 7.41
CA SER A 277 1.88 21.49 7.22
C SER A 277 0.50 21.66 7.86
N PRO A 278 0.43 22.07 9.13
CA PRO A 278 -0.80 22.02 9.94
C PRO A 278 -1.98 22.83 9.39
N SER A 279 -1.71 23.83 8.57
CA SER A 279 -2.75 24.67 7.94
C SER A 279 -3.08 24.24 6.51
N HIS A 280 -2.44 23.19 6.00
CA HIS A 280 -2.65 22.75 4.63
C HIS A 280 -3.93 21.92 4.48
N VAL A 281 -4.79 22.35 3.59
CA VAL A 281 -6.02 21.66 3.21
C VAL A 281 -6.14 21.73 1.68
N CYS A 282 -6.18 20.57 1.02
CA CYS A 282 -6.50 20.50 -0.40
C CYS A 282 -8.01 20.44 -0.60
N VAL A 283 -8.52 21.18 -1.56
CA VAL A 283 -9.86 20.98 -2.10
C VAL A 283 -9.74 20.06 -3.30
N VAL A 284 -10.42 18.93 -3.25
CA VAL A 284 -10.40 17.88 -4.27
C VAL A 284 -11.76 17.83 -4.96
N THR A 285 -11.75 18.05 -6.26
CA THR A 285 -12.94 18.03 -7.12
C THR A 285 -12.66 17.10 -8.30
N PRO A 286 -13.63 16.77 -9.17
CA PRO A 286 -13.35 16.00 -10.38
C PRO A 286 -12.20 16.57 -11.23
N GLU A 287 -12.08 17.89 -11.30
CA GLU A 287 -11.05 18.58 -12.08
C GLU A 287 -9.77 18.88 -11.30
N ARG A 288 -9.79 18.73 -9.96
CA ARG A 288 -8.67 19.08 -9.09
C ARG A 288 -8.26 17.91 -8.21
N LEU A 289 -7.07 17.42 -8.46
CA LEU A 289 -6.41 16.45 -7.59
C LEU A 289 -5.87 17.12 -6.32
N GLY A 290 -5.59 16.34 -5.30
CA GLY A 290 -4.70 16.77 -4.23
C GLY A 290 -3.36 17.24 -4.80
N LEU A 291 -2.69 18.20 -4.17
CA LEU A 291 -1.39 18.74 -4.65
C LEU A 291 -0.29 17.67 -4.74
N CYS A 292 -0.42 16.58 -3.99
CA CYS A 292 0.46 15.41 -4.12
C CYS A 292 0.27 14.61 -5.42
N GLY A 293 -0.82 14.84 -6.16
CA GLY A 293 -1.19 14.06 -7.33
C GLY A 293 -1.69 12.64 -7.04
N ALA A 294 -1.71 12.22 -5.76
CA ALA A 294 -2.05 10.85 -5.37
C ALA A 294 -3.52 10.69 -4.93
N VAL A 295 -4.18 11.78 -4.56
CA VAL A 295 -5.57 11.74 -4.09
C VAL A 295 -6.47 12.42 -5.12
N SER A 296 -7.45 11.67 -5.62
CA SER A 296 -8.46 12.14 -6.57
C SER A 296 -9.84 12.19 -5.92
N TRP A 297 -10.78 12.84 -6.57
CA TRP A 297 -12.17 12.87 -6.13
C TRP A 297 -12.80 11.47 -6.03
N LEU A 298 -12.39 10.55 -6.90
CA LEU A 298 -12.87 9.16 -6.83
C LEU A 298 -12.29 8.42 -5.61
N ASP A 299 -11.07 8.72 -5.19
CA ASP A 299 -10.48 8.15 -3.98
C ASP A 299 -11.34 8.53 -2.77
N ASP A 300 -11.61 9.83 -2.60
CA ASP A 300 -12.42 10.34 -1.49
C ASP A 300 -13.86 9.80 -1.53
N LYS A 301 -14.47 9.77 -2.70
CA LYS A 301 -15.81 9.20 -2.91
C LYS A 301 -15.87 7.72 -2.52
N SER A 302 -14.85 6.94 -2.86
CA SER A 302 -14.77 5.52 -2.54
C SER A 302 -14.58 5.28 -1.05
N TYR A 303 -13.68 6.00 -0.41
CA TYR A 303 -13.46 5.90 1.04
C TYR A 303 -14.71 6.29 1.84
N LYS A 304 -15.43 7.32 1.44
CA LYS A 304 -16.69 7.71 2.07
C LYS A 304 -17.74 6.61 1.95
N ARG A 305 -17.86 5.97 0.78
CA ARG A 305 -18.80 4.86 0.57
C ARG A 305 -18.43 3.60 1.35
N ALA A 306 -17.15 3.34 1.52
CA ALA A 306 -16.67 2.21 2.32
C ALA A 306 -16.98 2.36 3.82
N GLY A 307 -17.53 3.51 4.26
CA GLY A 307 -17.76 3.79 5.66
C GLY A 307 -16.47 3.91 6.45
N SER A 308 -15.35 4.08 5.77
CA SER A 308 -14.05 4.24 6.39
C SER A 308 -13.97 5.64 7.01
N GLU A 309 -13.86 5.71 8.31
CA GLU A 309 -13.48 6.94 9.03
C GLU A 309 -11.99 7.27 8.84
N ARG A 310 -11.31 6.53 7.98
CA ARG A 310 -9.91 6.77 7.66
C ARG A 310 -9.79 8.13 6.97
N THR A 311 -9.27 9.04 7.72
CA THR A 311 -8.37 10.15 7.42
C THR A 311 -8.42 10.89 6.08
N LEU A 312 -9.29 10.53 5.16
CA LEU A 312 -9.72 11.43 4.13
C LEU A 312 -10.89 12.22 4.70
N PRO A 313 -10.68 13.48 5.08
CA PRO A 313 -11.76 14.27 5.62
C PRO A 313 -12.77 14.44 4.50
N GLY A 314 -13.86 13.78 4.67
CA GLY A 314 -15.05 14.19 3.98
C GLY A 314 -15.49 15.52 4.56
N ASN A 315 -15.91 16.42 3.72
CA ASN A 315 -16.69 17.67 3.95
C ASN A 315 -16.32 18.49 5.18
#